data_cbc46b674e7b4d8253752d958f06854e
#
_entry.id   cbc46b674e7b4d8253752d958f06854e
#
_cell.length_a   1.000
_cell.length_b   1.000
_cell.length_c   1.000
_cell.angle_alpha   90.00
_cell.angle_beta   90.00
_cell.angle_gamma   90.00
#
_symmetry.space_group_name_H-M   'P 1'
#
loop_
_entity.id
_entity.type
_entity.pdbx_description
1 polymer ?
#
loop_
_entity_poly.entity_id
_entity_poly.type
_entity_poly.pdbx_seq_one_letter_code
_entity_poly.pdbx_strand_id
1 'polypeptide(L)'
;MVDIGLQVTPEFYRFSTMADVESFIGSHSELEELYFHDSIMEQLYELIKCRHPKTPLKREVIEEKIADFLDGVDPVSYGLWVFYPWSRNLVHVLPESEFIEIRTNRNQYKITPEEQALLGKKKIGIIGLSVGQSVAITMAMERSFGEVHLADFDQLDLSNLNRLRGKIFQIGMSKTLICAREILELDPFLKVYIYNEGIDENNIDAFLNPSGKLDLLIEECDGLDIKILARYKAKAFGIPVLMETSD
;
A
#
# COMPACT_ATOMS: atom_id res chain seq x y z
N MET A 1 25.78 1.98 7.47
CA MET A 1 24.46 2.10 8.11
C MET A 1 23.49 2.40 6.95
N VAL A 2 22.59 1.47 6.63
CA VAL A 2 21.51 1.77 5.65
C VAL A 2 20.64 2.82 6.33
N ASP A 3 20.35 3.91 5.64
CA ASP A 3 19.49 4.96 6.19
C ASP A 3 18.03 4.44 6.20
N ILE A 4 17.68 3.77 7.28
CA ILE A 4 16.33 3.21 7.52
C ILE A 4 15.26 4.33 7.44
N GLY A 5 15.68 5.59 7.64
CA GLY A 5 14.81 6.76 7.57
C GLY A 5 14.14 6.97 6.21
N LEU A 6 14.80 6.63 5.11
CA LEU A 6 14.31 6.84 3.75
C LEU A 6 13.74 5.58 3.08
N GLN A 7 13.81 4.42 3.73
CA GLN A 7 13.29 3.18 3.14
C GLN A 7 11.76 3.21 3.10
N VAL A 8 11.20 3.08 1.90
CA VAL A 8 9.76 3.04 1.65
C VAL A 8 9.27 1.68 1.17
N THR A 9 10.16 0.78 0.74
CA THR A 9 9.77 -0.50 0.16
C THR A 9 9.88 -1.61 1.21
N PRO A 10 8.80 -2.39 1.45
CA PRO A 10 8.89 -3.59 2.26
C PRO A 10 9.72 -4.66 1.56
N GLU A 11 10.29 -5.56 2.34
CA GLU A 11 11.10 -6.68 1.86
C GLU A 11 10.29 -7.98 1.92
N PHE A 12 10.35 -8.79 0.85
CA PHE A 12 9.59 -10.04 0.74
C PHE A 12 10.51 -11.24 0.88
N TYR A 13 10.12 -12.16 1.76
CA TYR A 13 10.85 -13.39 2.03
C TYR A 13 9.97 -14.63 1.86
N ARG A 14 10.62 -15.77 1.57
CA ARG A 14 10.03 -17.10 1.60
C ARG A 14 10.84 -17.95 2.56
N PHE A 15 10.22 -18.45 3.59
CA PHE A 15 10.83 -19.38 4.53
C PHE A 15 10.24 -20.78 4.32
N SER A 16 11.05 -21.80 4.48
CA SER A 16 10.61 -23.19 4.32
C SER A 16 10.20 -23.81 5.65
N THR A 17 10.80 -23.33 6.75
CA THR A 17 10.57 -23.83 8.10
C THR A 17 10.50 -22.69 9.11
N MET A 18 9.91 -22.97 10.29
CA MET A 18 9.94 -22.02 11.41
C MET A 18 11.37 -21.70 11.87
N ALA A 19 12.30 -22.63 11.75
CA ALA A 19 13.70 -22.38 12.08
C ALA A 19 14.35 -21.32 11.19
N ASP A 20 13.94 -21.21 9.90
CA ASP A 20 14.40 -20.15 9.01
C ASP A 20 13.88 -18.79 9.47
N VAL A 21 12.62 -18.74 9.90
CA VAL A 21 11.99 -17.52 10.46
C VAL A 21 12.71 -17.09 11.74
N GLU A 22 12.96 -18.01 12.66
CA GLU A 22 13.69 -17.75 13.91
C GLU A 22 15.12 -17.25 13.65
N SER A 23 15.80 -17.84 12.67
CA SER A 23 17.13 -17.40 12.22
C SER A 23 17.10 -15.97 11.66
N PHE A 24 16.09 -15.63 10.85
CA PHE A 24 15.88 -14.26 10.34
C PHE A 24 15.65 -13.28 11.49
N ILE A 25 14.75 -13.61 12.42
CA ILE A 25 14.47 -12.78 13.60
C ILE A 25 15.74 -12.57 14.42
N GLY A 26 16.48 -13.64 14.68
CA GLY A 26 17.74 -13.58 15.44
C GLY A 26 18.75 -12.63 14.80
N SER A 27 18.96 -12.75 13.49
CA SER A 27 19.91 -11.89 12.75
C SER A 27 19.51 -10.41 12.68
N HIS A 28 18.22 -10.10 12.78
CA HIS A 28 17.71 -8.73 12.73
C HIS A 28 17.43 -8.13 14.11
N SER A 29 17.48 -8.90 15.17
CA SER A 29 17.20 -8.46 16.55
C SER A 29 18.46 -8.09 17.36
N GLU A 30 19.65 -8.13 16.76
CA GLU A 30 20.93 -7.85 17.47
C GLU A 30 21.00 -6.42 18.05
N LEU A 31 20.33 -5.45 17.43
CA LEU A 31 20.36 -4.04 17.83
C LEU A 31 19.00 -3.53 18.34
N GLU A 32 17.89 -4.08 17.86
CA GLU A 32 16.53 -3.64 18.17
C GLU A 32 15.55 -4.81 18.08
N GLU A 33 14.49 -4.77 18.87
CA GLU A 33 13.43 -5.77 18.87
C GLU A 33 12.69 -5.81 17.51
N LEU A 34 12.38 -7.03 17.04
CA LEU A 34 11.58 -7.27 15.85
C LEU A 34 10.20 -7.80 16.28
N TYR A 35 9.13 -7.23 15.73
CA TYR A 35 7.76 -7.65 15.97
C TYR A 35 7.34 -8.70 14.95
N PHE A 36 6.97 -9.87 15.44
CA PHE A 36 6.61 -11.02 14.61
C PHE A 36 5.09 -11.24 14.62
N HIS A 37 4.49 -11.38 13.44
CA HIS A 37 3.06 -11.56 13.26
C HIS A 37 2.81 -12.71 12.27
N ASP A 38 2.42 -13.86 12.77
CA ASP A 38 1.94 -14.98 11.94
C ASP A 38 0.44 -15.13 12.08
N SER A 39 -0.30 -14.74 11.07
CA SER A 39 -1.76 -14.84 10.98
C SER A 39 -2.21 -15.58 9.73
N ILE A 40 -1.33 -16.43 9.17
CA ILE A 40 -1.62 -17.13 7.91
C ILE A 40 -2.86 -18.04 8.02
N MET A 41 -3.02 -18.71 9.16
CA MET A 41 -4.17 -19.61 9.37
C MET A 41 -5.50 -18.87 9.45
N GLU A 42 -5.51 -17.68 10.06
CA GLU A 42 -6.68 -16.79 10.09
C GLU A 42 -7.04 -16.30 8.69
N GLN A 43 -6.03 -15.95 7.91
CA GLN A 43 -6.20 -15.49 6.52
C GLN A 43 -6.73 -16.65 5.63
N LEU A 44 -6.19 -17.87 5.79
CA LEU A 44 -6.69 -19.06 5.10
C LEU A 44 -8.13 -19.38 5.50
N TYR A 45 -8.46 -19.25 6.78
CA TYR A 45 -9.82 -19.42 7.27
C TYR A 45 -10.79 -18.45 6.58
N GLU A 46 -10.39 -17.19 6.46
CA GLU A 46 -11.18 -16.17 5.76
C GLU A 46 -11.30 -16.46 4.27
N LEU A 47 -10.22 -16.90 3.62
CA LEU A 47 -10.19 -17.27 2.20
C LEU A 47 -11.20 -18.38 1.90
N ILE A 48 -11.18 -19.46 2.69
CA ILE A 48 -12.11 -20.58 2.51
C ILE A 48 -13.57 -20.13 2.71
N LYS A 49 -13.83 -19.26 3.69
CA LYS A 49 -15.18 -18.69 3.88
C LYS A 49 -15.62 -17.84 2.68
N CYS A 50 -14.74 -17.00 2.16
CA CYS A 50 -15.05 -16.16 1.01
C CYS A 50 -15.36 -16.98 -0.24
N ARG A 51 -14.68 -18.11 -0.43
CA ARG A 51 -14.91 -19.03 -1.56
C ARG A 51 -16.17 -19.90 -1.40
N HIS A 52 -16.78 -19.94 -0.18
CA HIS A 52 -17.99 -20.71 0.12
C HIS A 52 -19.11 -19.84 0.72
N PRO A 53 -19.54 -18.76 0.07
CA PRO A 53 -20.43 -17.76 0.68
C PRO A 53 -21.85 -18.26 0.95
N LYS A 54 -22.30 -19.31 0.24
CA LYS A 54 -23.68 -19.80 0.32
C LYS A 54 -23.95 -20.74 1.49
N THR A 55 -22.91 -21.24 2.13
CA THR A 55 -23.04 -22.27 3.18
C THR A 55 -22.29 -21.80 4.42
N PRO A 56 -22.99 -21.54 5.53
CA PRO A 56 -22.32 -21.30 6.81
C PRO A 56 -21.55 -22.57 7.20
N LEU A 57 -20.23 -22.53 7.01
CA LEU A 57 -19.36 -23.64 7.37
C LEU A 57 -19.05 -23.60 8.86
N LYS A 58 -19.12 -24.76 9.52
CA LYS A 58 -18.58 -24.91 10.88
C LYS A 58 -17.04 -24.82 10.82
N ARG A 59 -16.44 -24.47 11.95
CA ARG A 59 -14.99 -24.28 12.07
C ARG A 59 -14.22 -25.53 11.66
N GLU A 60 -14.66 -26.69 12.12
CA GLU A 60 -14.02 -27.97 11.83
C GLU A 60 -14.00 -28.28 10.32
N VAL A 61 -15.08 -27.95 9.61
CA VAL A 61 -15.18 -28.14 8.15
C VAL A 61 -14.26 -27.16 7.40
N ILE A 62 -14.07 -25.96 7.92
CA ILE A 62 -13.14 -25.02 7.32
C ILE A 62 -11.69 -25.49 7.52
N GLU A 63 -11.36 -26.00 8.70
CA GLU A 63 -10.04 -26.56 9.01
C GLU A 63 -9.70 -27.76 8.10
N GLU A 64 -10.65 -28.68 7.87
CA GLU A 64 -10.51 -29.75 6.87
C GLU A 64 -10.25 -29.21 5.46
N LYS A 65 -11.02 -28.20 5.04
CA LYS A 65 -10.83 -27.57 3.73
C LYS A 65 -9.50 -26.83 3.59
N ILE A 66 -8.99 -26.25 4.66
CA ILE A 66 -7.65 -25.64 4.66
C ILE A 66 -6.58 -26.74 4.48
N ALA A 67 -6.73 -27.86 5.18
CA ALA A 67 -5.80 -28.99 5.04
C ALA A 67 -5.81 -29.55 3.61
N ASP A 68 -6.99 -29.74 3.03
CA ASP A 68 -7.14 -30.14 1.61
C ASP A 68 -6.54 -29.12 0.65
N PHE A 69 -6.76 -27.84 0.92
CA PHE A 69 -6.26 -26.74 0.09
C PHE A 69 -4.72 -26.62 0.12
N LEU A 70 -4.12 -26.83 1.27
CA LEU A 70 -2.66 -26.83 1.43
C LEU A 70 -2.00 -28.06 0.84
N ASP A 71 -2.73 -29.17 0.69
CA ASP A 71 -2.25 -30.45 0.12
C ASP A 71 -0.91 -30.91 0.69
N GLY A 72 -0.77 -30.85 2.01
CA GLY A 72 0.44 -31.23 2.72
C GLY A 72 1.55 -30.18 2.75
N VAL A 73 1.34 -28.99 2.19
CA VAL A 73 2.27 -27.87 2.32
C VAL A 73 2.23 -27.33 3.74
N ASP A 74 3.42 -27.16 4.35
CA ASP A 74 3.52 -26.54 5.68
C ASP A 74 3.02 -25.08 5.61
N PRO A 75 2.07 -24.68 6.48
CA PRO A 75 1.60 -23.30 6.52
C PRO A 75 2.70 -22.24 6.59
N VAL A 76 3.82 -22.51 7.26
CA VAL A 76 4.97 -21.60 7.36
C VAL A 76 5.56 -21.25 6.00
N SER A 77 5.55 -22.21 5.06
CA SER A 77 6.08 -22.03 3.71
C SER A 77 5.02 -21.52 2.72
N TYR A 78 3.75 -21.44 3.13
CA TYR A 78 2.67 -20.97 2.30
C TYR A 78 2.59 -19.44 2.33
N GLY A 79 2.51 -18.80 1.17
CA GLY A 79 2.44 -17.35 1.08
C GLY A 79 3.81 -16.64 1.09
N LEU A 80 3.86 -15.50 1.74
CA LEU A 80 5.01 -14.62 1.79
C LEU A 80 5.17 -14.01 3.19
N TRP A 81 6.44 -13.78 3.56
CA TRP A 81 6.79 -13.03 4.74
C TRP A 81 7.22 -11.62 4.32
N VAL A 82 6.53 -10.61 4.84
CA VAL A 82 6.77 -9.20 4.53
C VAL A 82 7.44 -8.55 5.73
N PHE A 83 8.65 -8.06 5.53
CA PHE A 83 9.37 -7.30 6.54
C PHE A 83 9.28 -5.81 6.22
N TYR A 84 8.87 -5.03 7.20
CA TYR A 84 8.82 -3.56 7.16
C TYR A 84 9.99 -2.99 7.97
N PRO A 85 11.12 -2.62 7.34
CA PRO A 85 12.32 -2.19 8.06
C PRO A 85 12.10 -0.98 8.96
N TRP A 86 11.21 -0.07 8.56
CA TRP A 86 10.93 1.16 9.32
C TRP A 86 10.10 0.96 10.59
N SER A 87 9.33 -0.10 10.69
CA SER A 87 8.50 -0.43 11.85
C SER A 87 8.92 -1.72 12.52
N ARG A 88 9.92 -2.43 11.93
CA ARG A 88 10.47 -3.70 12.37
C ARG A 88 9.42 -4.80 12.57
N ASN A 89 8.38 -4.76 11.74
CA ASN A 89 7.37 -5.80 11.69
C ASN A 89 7.71 -6.83 10.61
N LEU A 90 7.68 -8.10 10.97
CA LEU A 90 7.69 -9.24 10.06
C LEU A 90 6.30 -9.87 10.07
N VAL A 91 5.62 -9.86 8.94
CA VAL A 91 4.21 -10.27 8.83
C VAL A 91 4.06 -11.39 7.80
N HIS A 92 3.40 -12.47 8.19
CA HIS A 92 3.06 -13.56 7.28
C HIS A 92 1.74 -13.27 6.57
N VAL A 93 1.77 -13.28 5.24
CA VAL A 93 0.61 -12.94 4.39
C VAL A 93 0.38 -13.98 3.30
N LEU A 94 -0.84 -14.10 2.83
CA LEU A 94 -1.21 -14.92 1.67
C LEU A 94 -0.41 -14.50 0.42
N PRO A 95 -0.30 -15.39 -0.59
CA PRO A 95 0.17 -15.00 -1.91
C PRO A 95 -0.65 -13.83 -2.46
N GLU A 96 -0.02 -12.96 -3.27
CA GLU A 96 -0.62 -11.71 -3.76
C GLU A 96 -2.05 -11.88 -4.29
N SER A 97 -2.29 -12.90 -5.13
CA SER A 97 -3.62 -13.13 -5.74
C SER A 97 -4.71 -13.39 -4.71
N GLU A 98 -4.41 -14.18 -3.68
CA GLU A 98 -5.37 -14.54 -2.62
C GLU A 98 -5.55 -13.43 -1.60
N PHE A 99 -4.46 -12.71 -1.31
CA PHE A 99 -4.51 -11.49 -0.50
C PHE A 99 -5.46 -10.47 -1.14
N ILE A 100 -5.32 -10.23 -2.46
CA ILE A 100 -6.19 -9.34 -3.21
C ILE A 100 -7.64 -9.85 -3.20
N GLU A 101 -7.86 -11.15 -3.42
CA GLU A 101 -9.18 -11.77 -3.41
C GLU A 101 -9.94 -11.47 -2.10
N ILE A 102 -9.28 -11.67 -0.95
CA ILE A 102 -9.90 -11.39 0.34
C ILE A 102 -10.10 -9.89 0.55
N ARG A 103 -9.05 -9.11 0.33
CA ARG A 103 -9.05 -7.66 0.59
C ARG A 103 -10.13 -6.94 -0.19
N THR A 104 -10.41 -7.37 -1.41
CA THR A 104 -11.42 -6.76 -2.29
C THR A 104 -12.77 -7.47 -2.28
N ASN A 105 -12.91 -8.54 -1.50
CA ASN A 105 -14.16 -9.34 -1.46
C ASN A 105 -15.42 -8.50 -1.18
N ARG A 106 -15.32 -7.50 -0.30
CA ARG A 106 -16.45 -6.62 0.02
C ARG A 106 -16.77 -5.61 -1.08
N ASN A 107 -15.88 -5.39 -2.04
CA ASN A 107 -16.11 -4.48 -3.16
C ASN A 107 -17.07 -5.07 -4.19
N GLN A 108 -17.27 -6.40 -4.23
CA GLN A 108 -18.16 -7.09 -5.17
C GLN A 108 -19.61 -6.61 -5.15
N TYR A 109 -20.03 -5.88 -4.12
CA TYR A 109 -21.34 -5.25 -4.03
C TYR A 109 -21.39 -3.84 -4.64
N LYS A 110 -20.23 -3.28 -5.00
CA LYS A 110 -20.07 -1.94 -5.57
C LYS A 110 -19.64 -2.00 -7.03
N ILE A 111 -18.67 -2.87 -7.33
CA ILE A 111 -18.05 -3.04 -8.66
C ILE A 111 -17.89 -4.53 -8.98
N THR A 112 -17.77 -4.85 -10.27
CA THR A 112 -17.52 -6.23 -10.71
C THR A 112 -16.07 -6.66 -10.48
N PRO A 113 -15.76 -7.97 -10.46
CA PRO A 113 -14.38 -8.46 -10.39
C PRO A 113 -13.50 -7.95 -11.55
N GLU A 114 -14.07 -7.78 -12.75
CA GLU A 114 -13.38 -7.28 -13.93
C GLU A 114 -13.01 -5.79 -13.75
N GLU A 115 -13.90 -4.99 -13.21
CA GLU A 115 -13.65 -3.58 -12.86
C GLU A 115 -12.58 -3.47 -11.77
N GLN A 116 -12.65 -4.31 -10.72
CA GLN A 116 -11.62 -4.37 -9.69
C GLN A 116 -10.24 -4.73 -10.26
N ALA A 117 -10.18 -5.71 -11.18
CA ALA A 117 -8.94 -6.10 -11.86
C ALA A 117 -8.40 -4.98 -12.77
N LEU A 118 -9.28 -4.19 -13.38
CA LEU A 118 -8.91 -3.02 -14.19
C LEU A 118 -8.34 -1.91 -13.30
N LEU A 119 -8.99 -1.61 -12.18
CA LEU A 119 -8.50 -0.62 -11.20
C LEU A 119 -7.12 -0.99 -10.66
N GLY A 120 -6.87 -2.26 -10.36
CA GLY A 120 -5.56 -2.75 -9.91
C GLY A 120 -4.41 -2.57 -10.91
N LYS A 121 -4.68 -2.13 -12.14
CA LYS A 121 -3.67 -1.81 -13.16
C LYS A 121 -3.48 -0.30 -13.35
N LYS A 122 -4.29 0.52 -12.69
CA LYS A 122 -4.26 1.97 -12.83
C LYS A 122 -3.06 2.58 -12.14
N LYS A 123 -2.52 3.63 -12.76
CA LYS A 123 -1.44 4.48 -12.26
C LYS A 123 -1.99 5.84 -11.90
N ILE A 124 -1.83 6.26 -10.68
CA ILE A 124 -2.39 7.51 -10.16
C ILE A 124 -1.28 8.41 -9.67
N GLY A 125 -1.34 9.68 -10.02
CA GLY A 125 -0.48 10.72 -9.45
C GLY A 125 -1.26 11.57 -8.46
N ILE A 126 -0.64 11.91 -7.33
CA ILE A 126 -1.22 12.80 -6.31
C ILE A 126 -0.19 13.87 -5.99
N ILE A 127 -0.55 15.13 -6.21
CA ILE A 127 0.28 16.31 -5.88
C ILE A 127 -0.36 17.02 -4.70
N GLY A 128 0.40 17.20 -3.62
CA GLY A 128 -0.09 17.78 -2.37
C GLY A 128 -0.72 16.75 -1.43
N LEU A 129 -0.09 16.52 -0.28
CA LEU A 129 -0.50 15.48 0.67
C LEU A 129 -1.12 16.03 1.98
N SER A 130 -1.45 17.33 2.03
CA SER A 130 -2.25 17.84 3.14
C SER A 130 -3.69 17.31 3.10
N VAL A 131 -4.32 17.30 1.93
CA VAL A 131 -5.62 16.67 1.68
C VAL A 131 -5.42 15.35 0.94
N GLY A 132 -4.53 15.32 -0.04
CA GLY A 132 -4.26 14.17 -0.89
C GLY A 132 -3.84 12.90 -0.14
N GLN A 133 -3.28 13.00 1.09
CA GLN A 133 -3.03 11.83 1.93
C GLN A 133 -4.32 11.05 2.22
N SER A 134 -5.39 11.73 2.60
CA SER A 134 -6.68 11.07 2.89
C SER A 134 -7.26 10.40 1.64
N VAL A 135 -7.10 11.03 0.49
CA VAL A 135 -7.50 10.46 -0.81
C VAL A 135 -6.65 9.22 -1.11
N ALA A 136 -5.33 9.33 -1.03
CA ALA A 136 -4.39 8.23 -1.29
C ALA A 136 -4.69 7.00 -0.44
N ILE A 137 -4.85 7.18 0.87
CA ILE A 137 -5.14 6.09 1.81
C ILE A 137 -6.51 5.47 1.56
N THR A 138 -7.55 6.29 1.30
CA THR A 138 -8.89 5.78 0.99
C THR A 138 -8.87 4.95 -0.29
N MET A 139 -8.19 5.42 -1.34
CA MET A 139 -8.04 4.68 -2.59
C MET A 139 -7.22 3.40 -2.42
N ALA A 140 -6.19 3.40 -1.54
CA ALA A 140 -5.43 2.19 -1.20
C ALA A 140 -6.29 1.18 -0.42
N MET A 141 -7.12 1.63 0.52
CA MET A 141 -8.08 0.76 1.23
C MET A 141 -9.07 0.08 0.28
N GLU A 142 -9.59 0.81 -0.71
CA GLU A 142 -10.49 0.27 -1.74
C GLU A 142 -9.74 -0.50 -2.84
N ARG A 143 -8.41 -0.43 -2.86
CA ARG A 143 -7.54 -0.96 -3.93
C ARG A 143 -7.93 -0.44 -5.31
N SER A 144 -8.16 0.88 -5.40
CA SER A 144 -8.59 1.57 -6.62
C SER A 144 -7.45 1.92 -7.57
N PHE A 145 -6.23 1.47 -7.28
CA PHE A 145 -5.04 1.55 -8.13
C PHE A 145 -4.07 0.39 -7.85
N GLY A 146 -3.15 0.14 -8.77
CA GLY A 146 -2.01 -0.75 -8.56
C GLY A 146 -0.69 0.00 -8.38
N GLU A 147 -0.64 1.27 -8.83
CA GLU A 147 0.56 2.11 -8.78
C GLU A 147 0.17 3.54 -8.42
N VAL A 148 0.88 4.15 -7.47
CA VAL A 148 0.67 5.54 -7.07
C VAL A 148 1.98 6.31 -7.00
N HIS A 149 1.95 7.55 -7.48
CA HIS A 149 3.04 8.51 -7.45
C HIS A 149 2.61 9.66 -6.53
N LEU A 150 3.34 9.86 -5.43
CA LEU A 150 3.04 10.84 -4.39
C LEU A 150 4.06 11.97 -4.43
N ALA A 151 3.60 13.21 -4.57
CA ALA A 151 4.48 14.38 -4.61
C ALA A 151 4.07 15.40 -3.55
N ASP A 152 4.99 15.73 -2.67
CA ASP A 152 4.88 16.80 -1.67
C ASP A 152 6.28 17.13 -1.15
N PHE A 153 6.60 18.41 -0.96
CA PHE A 153 7.90 18.84 -0.44
C PHE A 153 7.89 19.13 1.08
N ASP A 154 6.71 19.08 1.70
CA ASP A 154 6.56 19.39 3.12
C ASP A 154 6.91 18.22 4.04
N GLN A 155 7.29 18.58 5.23
CA GLN A 155 7.39 17.69 6.38
C GLN A 155 6.12 17.78 7.25
N LEU A 156 5.91 16.78 8.07
CA LEU A 156 4.80 16.78 9.03
C LEU A 156 5.10 17.71 10.19
N ASP A 157 4.26 18.73 10.38
CA ASP A 157 4.29 19.62 11.51
C ASP A 157 3.27 19.22 12.58
N LEU A 158 3.51 19.64 13.83
CA LEU A 158 2.56 19.43 14.93
C LEU A 158 1.17 20.02 14.62
N SER A 159 1.13 21.18 13.97
CA SER A 159 -0.12 21.84 13.56
C SER A 159 -0.90 21.10 12.50
N ASN A 160 -0.28 20.16 11.79
CA ASN A 160 -0.95 19.35 10.80
C ASN A 160 -1.79 18.22 11.40
N LEU A 161 -1.49 17.80 12.65
CA LEU A 161 -2.15 16.64 13.30
C LEU A 161 -3.65 16.87 13.61
N ASN A 162 -4.17 18.06 13.36
CA ASN A 162 -5.60 18.33 13.43
C ASN A 162 -6.40 17.77 12.24
N ARG A 163 -5.71 17.44 11.12
CA ARG A 163 -6.34 16.98 9.86
C ARG A 163 -5.57 15.90 9.10
N LEU A 164 -4.26 15.78 9.32
CA LEU A 164 -3.42 14.76 8.69
C LEU A 164 -3.33 13.50 9.55
N ARG A 165 -3.31 12.35 8.91
CA ARG A 165 -3.00 11.07 9.55
C ARG A 165 -1.49 11.00 9.80
N GLY A 166 -1.08 11.42 10.98
CA GLY A 166 0.31 11.37 11.41
C GLY A 166 0.40 11.01 12.88
N LYS A 167 1.56 10.60 13.31
CA LYS A 167 1.85 10.27 14.69
C LYS A 167 2.87 11.26 15.24
N ILE A 168 2.84 11.56 16.54
CA ILE A 168 3.74 12.55 17.17
C ILE A 168 5.21 12.23 16.87
N PHE A 169 5.61 10.98 16.87
CA PHE A 169 6.99 10.57 16.57
C PHE A 169 7.38 10.67 15.08
N GLN A 170 6.44 11.04 14.20
CA GLN A 170 6.67 11.28 12.76
C GLN A 170 6.84 12.77 12.44
N ILE A 171 6.76 13.67 13.42
CA ILE A 171 7.00 15.11 13.22
C ILE A 171 8.41 15.29 12.64
N GLY A 172 8.49 16.10 11.57
CA GLY A 172 9.74 16.34 10.82
C GLY A 172 10.00 15.30 9.69
N MET A 173 9.22 14.22 9.60
CA MET A 173 9.30 13.31 8.45
C MET A 173 8.56 13.88 7.24
N SER A 174 9.02 13.58 6.02
CA SER A 174 8.31 14.02 4.81
C SER A 174 6.91 13.39 4.74
N LYS A 175 5.94 14.16 4.29
CA LYS A 175 4.53 13.72 4.15
C LYS A 175 4.42 12.56 3.15
N THR A 176 5.22 12.58 2.08
CA THR A 176 5.30 11.49 1.09
C THR A 176 5.73 10.18 1.72
N LEU A 177 6.76 10.19 2.58
CA LEU A 177 7.27 9.02 3.27
C LEU A 177 6.22 8.43 4.24
N ILE A 178 5.55 9.29 5.00
CA ILE A 178 4.49 8.86 5.93
C ILE A 178 3.35 8.19 5.16
N CYS A 179 2.87 8.84 4.09
CA CYS A 179 1.79 8.33 3.26
C CYS A 179 2.17 7.01 2.57
N ALA A 180 3.38 6.92 2.00
CA ALA A 180 3.87 5.73 1.33
C ALA A 180 3.95 4.52 2.27
N ARG A 181 4.49 4.71 3.48
CA ARG A 181 4.57 3.65 4.50
C ARG A 181 3.18 3.18 4.93
N GLU A 182 2.25 4.10 5.17
CA GLU A 182 0.86 3.76 5.53
C GLU A 182 0.17 2.95 4.43
N ILE A 183 0.35 3.33 3.16
CA ILE A 183 -0.18 2.56 2.01
C ILE A 183 0.39 1.15 1.98
N LEU A 184 1.70 1.00 2.13
CA LEU A 184 2.38 -0.29 2.04
C LEU A 184 2.14 -1.18 3.26
N GLU A 185 1.85 -0.60 4.43
CA GLU A 185 1.39 -1.33 5.61
C GLU A 185 -0.08 -1.82 5.47
N LEU A 186 -0.89 -1.14 4.64
CA LEU A 186 -2.23 -1.60 4.26
C LEU A 186 -2.21 -2.70 3.18
N ASP A 187 -1.32 -2.55 2.19
CA ASP A 187 -1.20 -3.47 1.06
C ASP A 187 0.24 -3.46 0.52
N PRO A 188 1.06 -4.45 0.90
CA PRO A 188 2.47 -4.50 0.51
C PRO A 188 2.69 -4.73 -0.98
N PHE A 189 1.67 -5.15 -1.73
CA PHE A 189 1.74 -5.45 -3.16
C PHE A 189 1.47 -4.22 -4.05
N LEU A 190 1.08 -3.08 -3.46
CA LEU A 190 0.95 -1.83 -4.20
C LEU A 190 2.33 -1.24 -4.53
N LYS A 191 2.42 -0.60 -5.69
CA LYS A 191 3.62 0.14 -6.09
C LYS A 191 3.48 1.60 -5.69
N VAL A 192 4.41 2.08 -4.88
CA VAL A 192 4.40 3.46 -4.38
C VAL A 192 5.72 4.13 -4.72
N TYR A 193 5.63 5.28 -5.38
CA TYR A 193 6.75 6.14 -5.73
C TYR A 193 6.60 7.50 -5.07
N ILE A 194 7.68 8.04 -4.52
CA ILE A 194 7.66 9.32 -3.81
C ILE A 194 8.56 10.35 -4.48
N TYR A 195 8.08 11.59 -4.51
CA TYR A 195 8.75 12.77 -5.04
C TYR A 195 8.82 13.81 -3.92
N ASN A 196 9.88 13.72 -3.10
CA ASN A 196 10.06 14.52 -1.89
C ASN A 196 10.36 16.01 -2.18
N GLU A 197 10.85 16.30 -3.40
CA GLU A 197 11.10 17.67 -3.85
C GLU A 197 9.83 18.38 -4.33
N GLY A 198 8.68 17.68 -4.29
CA GLY A 198 7.46 18.17 -4.90
C GLY A 198 7.51 18.16 -6.43
N ILE A 199 6.66 18.96 -7.04
CA ILE A 199 6.58 19.08 -8.51
C ILE A 199 6.97 20.49 -8.95
N ASP A 200 7.80 20.55 -9.99
CA ASP A 200 8.20 21.76 -10.68
C ASP A 200 8.22 21.59 -12.22
N GLU A 201 8.65 22.61 -12.95
CA GLU A 201 8.75 22.58 -14.42
C GLU A 201 9.72 21.51 -14.94
N ASN A 202 10.73 21.12 -14.15
CA ASN A 202 11.78 20.21 -14.57
C ASN A 202 11.38 18.74 -14.39
N ASN A 203 10.51 18.42 -13.41
CA ASN A 203 10.15 17.04 -13.06
C ASN A 203 8.73 16.64 -13.42
N ILE A 204 7.84 17.59 -13.73
CA ILE A 204 6.42 17.33 -14.01
C ILE A 204 6.19 16.32 -15.14
N ASP A 205 6.96 16.40 -16.22
CA ASP A 205 6.80 15.50 -17.36
C ASP A 205 7.19 14.06 -17.01
N ALA A 206 8.25 13.88 -16.21
CA ALA A 206 8.65 12.58 -15.69
C ALA A 206 7.64 12.03 -14.67
N PHE A 207 7.06 12.90 -13.84
CA PHE A 207 6.00 12.53 -12.91
C PHE A 207 4.72 12.05 -13.63
N LEU A 208 4.30 12.76 -14.67
CA LEU A 208 3.09 12.41 -15.43
C LEU A 208 3.26 11.18 -16.35
N ASN A 209 4.50 10.85 -16.72
CA ASN A 209 4.81 9.73 -17.62
C ASN A 209 6.04 8.93 -17.18
N PRO A 210 6.02 8.34 -15.97
CA PRO A 210 7.20 7.69 -15.39
C PRO A 210 7.61 6.40 -16.12
N SER A 211 6.65 5.57 -16.49
CA SER A 211 6.82 4.32 -17.27
C SER A 211 5.55 4.02 -18.08
N GLY A 212 5.14 4.99 -18.91
CA GLY A 212 3.79 5.13 -19.45
C GLY A 212 2.98 6.13 -18.61
N LYS A 213 2.09 6.87 -19.28
CA LYS A 213 1.34 7.96 -18.67
C LYS A 213 0.47 7.51 -17.49
N LEU A 214 0.25 8.40 -16.56
CA LEU A 214 -0.74 8.21 -15.50
C LEU A 214 -2.17 8.08 -16.08
N ASP A 215 -3.02 7.31 -15.40
CA ASP A 215 -4.44 7.20 -15.74
C ASP A 215 -5.27 8.35 -15.14
N LEU A 216 -4.81 8.91 -14.01
CA LEU A 216 -5.47 10.00 -13.30
C LEU A 216 -4.42 10.83 -12.56
N LEU A 217 -4.59 12.15 -12.60
CA LEU A 217 -3.90 13.08 -11.72
C LEU A 217 -4.89 13.63 -10.69
N ILE A 218 -4.52 13.58 -9.40
CA ILE A 218 -5.23 14.24 -8.29
C ILE A 218 -4.34 15.39 -7.84
N GLU A 219 -4.87 16.61 -7.87
CA GLU A 219 -4.12 17.81 -7.60
C GLU A 219 -4.75 18.56 -6.42
N GLU A 220 -4.03 18.56 -5.29
CA GLU A 220 -4.46 19.07 -3.98
C GLU A 220 -3.43 20.04 -3.37
N CYS A 221 -2.53 20.61 -4.20
CA CYS A 221 -1.53 21.56 -3.70
C CYS A 221 -2.12 22.97 -3.59
N ASP A 222 -1.51 23.82 -2.78
CA ASP A 222 -1.95 25.22 -2.59
C ASP A 222 -1.36 26.18 -3.65
N GLY A 223 -0.24 25.81 -4.29
CA GLY A 223 0.48 26.64 -5.24
C GLY A 223 -0.27 26.82 -6.57
N LEU A 224 -0.70 28.05 -6.89
CA LEU A 224 -1.46 28.34 -8.11
C LEU A 224 -0.68 28.04 -9.40
N ASP A 225 0.61 28.32 -9.42
CA ASP A 225 1.54 28.05 -10.50
C ASP A 225 1.65 26.56 -10.80
N ILE A 226 1.78 25.72 -9.78
CA ILE A 226 1.81 24.25 -9.93
C ILE A 226 0.43 23.74 -10.36
N LYS A 227 -0.67 24.29 -9.81
CA LYS A 227 -2.02 23.97 -10.26
C LYS A 227 -2.21 24.19 -11.76
N ILE A 228 -1.74 25.33 -12.26
CA ILE A 228 -1.83 25.69 -13.68
C ILE A 228 -0.93 24.78 -14.51
N LEU A 229 0.33 24.64 -14.13
CA LEU A 229 1.34 23.82 -14.81
C LEU A 229 0.85 22.38 -14.94
N ALA A 230 0.44 21.76 -13.82
CA ALA A 230 -0.01 20.38 -13.78
C ALA A 230 -1.18 20.11 -14.72
N ARG A 231 -2.15 21.02 -14.79
CA ARG A 231 -3.30 20.91 -15.70
C ARG A 231 -2.90 21.02 -17.17
N TYR A 232 -2.03 21.99 -17.52
CA TYR A 232 -1.54 22.13 -18.89
C TYR A 232 -0.79 20.88 -19.35
N LYS A 233 0.10 20.37 -18.50
CA LYS A 233 0.88 19.18 -18.79
C LYS A 233 0.01 17.92 -18.84
N ALA A 234 -0.87 17.72 -17.86
CA ALA A 234 -1.82 16.60 -17.87
C ALA A 234 -2.71 16.61 -19.11
N LYS A 235 -3.22 17.78 -19.54
CA LYS A 235 -3.99 17.94 -20.79
C LYS A 235 -3.16 17.53 -22.01
N ALA A 236 -1.89 17.91 -22.08
CA ALA A 236 -1.01 17.54 -23.20
C ALA A 236 -0.79 16.00 -23.28
N PHE A 237 -0.71 15.31 -22.14
CA PHE A 237 -0.64 13.85 -22.06
C PHE A 237 -1.99 13.14 -22.18
N GLY A 238 -3.11 13.88 -22.22
CA GLY A 238 -4.47 13.32 -22.21
C GLY A 238 -4.76 12.56 -20.89
N ILE A 239 -4.31 13.12 -19.77
CA ILE A 239 -4.54 12.60 -18.41
C ILE A 239 -5.69 13.41 -17.79
N PRO A 240 -6.77 12.78 -17.31
CA PRO A 240 -7.79 13.47 -16.54
C PRO A 240 -7.24 13.99 -15.22
N VAL A 241 -7.74 15.15 -14.79
CA VAL A 241 -7.36 15.80 -13.52
C VAL A 241 -8.57 15.91 -12.63
N LEU A 242 -8.45 15.41 -11.42
CA LEU A 242 -9.36 15.64 -10.30
C LEU A 242 -8.72 16.65 -9.34
N MET A 243 -9.48 17.60 -8.87
CA MET A 243 -9.03 18.56 -7.86
C MET A 243 -10.19 18.98 -6.98
N GLU A 244 -9.90 19.30 -5.76
CA GLU A 244 -10.80 19.95 -4.83
C GLU A 244 -10.27 21.36 -4.52
N THR A 245 -11.17 22.33 -4.47
CA THR A 245 -10.86 23.69 -3.98
C THR A 245 -11.72 23.94 -2.75
N SER A 246 -11.08 24.18 -1.62
CA SER A 246 -11.77 24.77 -0.46
C SER A 246 -11.91 26.27 -0.68
N ASP A 247 -13.13 26.75 -0.80
CA ASP A 247 -13.44 28.17 -0.81
C ASP A 247 -13.41 28.77 0.60
#